data_865285db543603069448c778a91e0210
#
_entry.id   865285db543603069448c778a91e0210
#
_cell.length_a   1.000
_cell.length_b   1.000
_cell.length_c   1.000
_cell.angle_alpha   90.00
_cell.angle_beta   90.00
_cell.angle_gamma   90.00
#
_symmetry.space_group_name_H-M   'P 1'
#
loop_
_entity.id
_entity.type
_entity.pdbx_description
1 polymer ?
#
loop_
_entity_poly.entity_id
_entity_poly.type
_entity_poly.pdbx_seq_one_letter_code
_entity_poly.pdbx_strand_id
1 'polypeptide(L)'
;KRCCELTDELGKVGMIHPMTFMYIKTFEDVRKFILNQTHINLFVEYGLSNLFGSVMVDPAFYVLEKDKSEKNDSLFISLDQYTRTPQEKFKKQYCLEALSDIVADNENKHVYLLPQDKLKAIKSWPFIYWISDEFREKFGMPSVDKYMNVVKGLTTSDNNRFLRFWWEIEKSNVSDSYKEDHKKWVRYVKGGPFNKWYGNMWTLLNWDNDGYEIKHFVDEKGKLRSRPQNEQYYFREGITYSAAGSKGASFRYLPVNYII
;
A
#
# COMPACT_ATOMS: atom_id res chain seq x y z
N LYS A 1 -13.30 -15.29 -14.46
CA LYS A 1 -14.58 -15.06 -15.14
C LYS A 1 -14.93 -16.24 -16.04
N ARG A 2 -14.11 -16.54 -17.04
CA ARG A 2 -14.41 -17.61 -18.02
C ARG A 2 -14.68 -18.98 -17.37
N CYS A 3 -13.92 -19.35 -16.33
CA CYS A 3 -14.15 -20.59 -15.60
C CYS A 3 -15.54 -20.63 -14.95
N CYS A 4 -15.99 -19.52 -14.35
CA CYS A 4 -17.34 -19.45 -13.78
C CYS A 4 -18.43 -19.50 -14.84
N GLU A 5 -18.20 -18.96 -16.06
CA GLU A 5 -19.13 -19.06 -17.18
C GLU A 5 -19.30 -20.51 -17.69
N LEU A 6 -18.23 -21.30 -17.60
CA LEU A 6 -18.21 -22.69 -18.04
C LEU A 6 -18.72 -23.67 -16.96
N THR A 7 -18.95 -23.20 -15.76
CA THR A 7 -19.40 -24.02 -14.62
C THR A 7 -20.94 -24.01 -14.57
N ASP A 8 -21.52 -25.11 -14.19
CA ASP A 8 -22.99 -25.25 -13.99
C ASP A 8 -23.45 -24.39 -12.79
N GLU A 9 -24.75 -24.22 -12.65
CA GLU A 9 -25.35 -23.61 -11.46
C GLU A 9 -24.95 -24.42 -10.23
N LEU A 10 -24.60 -23.75 -9.14
CA LEU A 10 -24.01 -24.31 -7.92
C LEU A 10 -22.64 -25.01 -8.13
N GLY A 11 -22.10 -24.95 -9.34
CA GLY A 11 -20.78 -25.48 -9.64
C GLY A 11 -19.65 -24.66 -9.00
N LYS A 12 -18.54 -25.34 -8.70
CA LYS A 12 -17.41 -24.76 -7.99
C LYS A 12 -16.20 -24.58 -8.89
N VAL A 13 -15.47 -23.48 -8.68
CA VAL A 13 -14.23 -23.14 -9.39
C VAL A 13 -13.10 -23.03 -8.39
N GLY A 14 -12.13 -23.96 -8.45
CA GLY A 14 -10.91 -23.90 -7.67
C GLY A 14 -9.78 -23.23 -8.48
N MET A 15 -9.07 -22.27 -7.89
CA MET A 15 -8.01 -21.51 -8.56
C MET A 15 -6.83 -21.25 -7.63
N ILE A 16 -5.65 -21.08 -8.24
CA ILE A 16 -4.45 -20.57 -7.59
C ILE A 16 -4.00 -19.34 -8.37
N HIS A 17 -3.82 -18.21 -7.67
CA HIS A 17 -3.33 -16.98 -8.25
C HIS A 17 -2.32 -16.30 -7.33
N PRO A 18 -1.44 -15.42 -7.85
CA PRO A 18 -0.70 -14.50 -7.00
C PRO A 18 -1.66 -13.63 -6.21
N MET A 19 -1.44 -13.45 -4.89
CA MET A 19 -2.38 -12.68 -4.03
C MET A 19 -2.45 -11.20 -4.35
N THR A 20 -1.64 -10.67 -5.27
CA THR A 20 -1.69 -9.26 -5.69
C THR A 20 -3.09 -8.79 -6.12
N PHE A 21 -3.94 -9.69 -6.65
CA PHE A 21 -5.30 -9.31 -7.04
C PHE A 21 -6.18 -8.94 -5.83
N MET A 22 -5.83 -9.36 -4.62
CA MET A 22 -6.56 -9.02 -3.40
C MET A 22 -6.52 -7.51 -3.10
N TYR A 23 -5.46 -6.80 -3.50
CA TYR A 23 -5.19 -5.42 -3.04
C TYR A 23 -5.01 -4.42 -4.16
N ILE A 24 -4.35 -4.79 -5.28
CA ILE A 24 -3.94 -3.84 -6.31
C ILE A 24 -5.18 -3.29 -7.04
N LYS A 25 -5.20 -1.97 -7.25
CA LYS A 25 -6.32 -1.26 -7.88
C LYS A 25 -6.66 -1.79 -9.28
N THR A 26 -5.68 -2.18 -10.07
CA THR A 26 -5.87 -2.73 -11.42
C THR A 26 -6.77 -3.98 -11.44
N PHE A 27 -6.84 -4.72 -10.33
CA PHE A 27 -7.69 -5.91 -10.22
C PHE A 27 -9.03 -5.64 -9.51
N GLU A 28 -9.44 -4.38 -9.36
CA GLU A 28 -10.70 -4.02 -8.72
C GLU A 28 -11.91 -4.70 -9.37
N ASP A 29 -11.95 -4.76 -10.72
CA ASP A 29 -13.05 -5.39 -11.45
C ASP A 29 -13.10 -6.91 -11.22
N VAL A 30 -11.96 -7.57 -11.01
CA VAL A 30 -11.90 -8.99 -10.65
C VAL A 30 -12.52 -9.20 -9.27
N ARG A 31 -12.17 -8.36 -8.29
CA ARG A 31 -12.75 -8.44 -6.94
C ARG A 31 -14.26 -8.16 -6.95
N LYS A 32 -14.68 -7.14 -7.70
CA LYS A 32 -16.12 -6.84 -7.88
C LYS A 32 -16.86 -8.00 -8.52
N PHE A 33 -16.27 -8.66 -9.51
CA PHE A 33 -16.86 -9.86 -10.11
C PHE A 33 -17.00 -10.97 -9.07
N ILE A 34 -15.94 -11.30 -8.34
CA ILE A 34 -15.97 -12.36 -7.31
C ILE A 34 -17.04 -12.04 -6.26
N LEU A 35 -17.04 -10.84 -5.69
CA LEU A 35 -17.94 -10.48 -4.57
C LEU A 35 -19.40 -10.28 -4.99
N ASN A 36 -19.69 -10.03 -6.26
CA ASN A 36 -21.05 -9.82 -6.73
C ASN A 36 -21.66 -11.02 -7.45
N GLN A 37 -20.83 -11.84 -8.10
CA GLN A 37 -21.31 -12.89 -9.01
C GLN A 37 -21.01 -14.30 -8.52
N THR A 38 -20.25 -14.44 -7.42
CA THR A 38 -19.90 -15.73 -6.85
C THR A 38 -19.92 -15.68 -5.33
N HIS A 39 -20.01 -16.85 -4.71
CA HIS A 39 -19.76 -17.00 -3.28
C HIS A 39 -18.36 -17.57 -3.05
N ILE A 40 -17.61 -16.99 -2.10
CA ILE A 40 -16.30 -17.50 -1.66
C ILE A 40 -16.55 -18.60 -0.62
N ASN A 41 -16.44 -19.86 -1.03
CA ASN A 41 -16.54 -20.97 -0.07
C ASN A 41 -15.28 -21.08 0.80
N LEU A 42 -14.11 -20.90 0.18
CA LEU A 42 -12.81 -20.97 0.84
C LEU A 42 -11.83 -20.02 0.16
N PHE A 43 -11.05 -19.33 0.95
CA PHE A 43 -9.93 -18.51 0.51
C PHE A 43 -8.73 -18.72 1.43
N VAL A 44 -7.59 -19.14 0.88
CA VAL A 44 -6.34 -19.35 1.62
C VAL A 44 -5.30 -18.38 1.14
N GLU A 45 -4.92 -17.43 2.00
CA GLU A 45 -3.78 -16.54 1.82
C GLU A 45 -2.51 -17.25 2.30
N TYR A 46 -1.83 -17.92 1.36
CA TYR A 46 -0.68 -18.74 1.71
C TYR A 46 0.58 -17.91 1.97
N GLY A 47 0.69 -16.78 1.30
CA GLY A 47 1.86 -15.90 1.37
C GLY A 47 3.09 -16.46 0.65
N LEU A 48 4.13 -15.64 0.57
CA LEU A 48 5.35 -15.95 -0.18
C LEU A 48 5.93 -17.32 0.18
N SER A 49 6.21 -18.12 -0.83
CA SER A 49 6.71 -19.48 -0.63
C SER A 49 7.37 -20.04 -1.90
N ASN A 50 8.16 -21.10 -1.71
CA ASN A 50 8.74 -21.91 -2.79
C ASN A 50 7.81 -23.06 -3.20
N LEU A 51 6.49 -22.88 -3.15
CA LEU A 51 5.51 -23.92 -3.41
C LEU A 51 5.68 -24.55 -4.81
N PHE A 52 6.18 -23.79 -5.76
CA PHE A 52 6.42 -24.21 -7.15
C PHE A 52 7.91 -24.39 -7.46
N GLY A 53 8.68 -24.95 -6.52
CA GLY A 53 10.10 -25.26 -6.69
C GLY A 53 10.99 -24.03 -6.55
N SER A 54 11.75 -23.67 -7.59
CA SER A 54 12.68 -22.53 -7.54
C SER A 54 12.02 -21.16 -7.70
N VAL A 55 10.72 -21.12 -8.02
CA VAL A 55 10.01 -19.87 -8.22
C VAL A 55 9.37 -19.42 -6.90
N MET A 56 9.82 -18.27 -6.39
CA MET A 56 9.17 -17.62 -5.26
C MET A 56 7.93 -16.87 -5.74
N VAL A 57 6.78 -17.33 -5.29
CA VAL A 57 5.49 -16.71 -5.57
C VAL A 57 4.72 -16.47 -4.27
N ASP A 58 3.75 -15.61 -4.35
CA ASP A 58 2.88 -15.19 -3.25
C ASP A 58 1.45 -15.66 -3.56
N PRO A 59 1.17 -16.98 -3.42
CA PRO A 59 -0.08 -17.55 -3.89
C PRO A 59 -1.22 -17.36 -2.90
N ALA A 60 -2.40 -17.17 -3.46
CA ALA A 60 -3.68 -17.43 -2.82
C ALA A 60 -4.40 -18.57 -3.51
N PHE A 61 -5.02 -19.45 -2.74
CA PHE A 61 -5.90 -20.52 -3.22
C PHE A 61 -7.33 -20.17 -2.87
N TYR A 62 -8.27 -20.45 -3.77
CA TYR A 62 -9.66 -20.20 -3.44
C TYR A 62 -10.61 -21.12 -4.18
N VAL A 63 -11.76 -21.34 -3.58
CA VAL A 63 -12.89 -22.04 -4.16
C VAL A 63 -14.06 -21.09 -4.20
N LEU A 64 -14.55 -20.81 -5.41
CA LEU A 64 -15.71 -19.99 -5.66
C LEU A 64 -16.88 -20.88 -6.09
N GLU A 65 -18.07 -20.59 -5.60
CA GLU A 65 -19.33 -21.16 -6.07
C GLU A 65 -20.01 -20.17 -7.00
N LYS A 66 -20.53 -20.64 -8.14
CA LYS A 66 -21.10 -19.78 -9.17
C LYS A 66 -22.34 -19.02 -8.71
N ASP A 67 -23.16 -19.65 -7.91
CA ASP A 67 -24.37 -19.03 -7.39
C ASP A 67 -24.10 -18.35 -6.04
N LYS A 68 -24.63 -17.15 -5.88
CA LYS A 68 -24.62 -16.41 -4.63
C LYS A 68 -25.88 -16.75 -3.80
N SER A 69 -26.27 -18.01 -3.79
CA SER A 69 -27.41 -18.45 -2.99
C SER A 69 -27.05 -18.34 -1.50
N GLU A 70 -27.75 -17.44 -0.87
CA GLU A 70 -27.94 -17.27 0.57
C GLU A 70 -26.72 -17.30 1.52
N LYS A 71 -26.40 -16.13 2.01
CA LYS A 71 -26.04 -15.77 3.41
C LYS A 71 -25.08 -16.65 4.23
N ASN A 72 -24.35 -17.57 3.64
CA ASN A 72 -23.31 -18.26 4.36
C ASN A 72 -22.07 -17.37 4.46
N ASP A 73 -21.42 -17.40 5.61
CA ASP A 73 -20.13 -16.76 5.79
C ASP A 73 -19.10 -17.36 4.84
N SER A 74 -18.24 -16.52 4.31
CA SER A 74 -17.07 -16.94 3.55
C SER A 74 -15.93 -17.27 4.50
N LEU A 75 -15.22 -18.33 4.17
CA LEU A 75 -14.14 -18.87 4.96
C LEU A 75 -12.78 -18.40 4.45
N PHE A 76 -11.98 -17.82 5.32
CA PHE A 76 -10.62 -17.35 5.00
C PHE A 76 -9.61 -17.99 5.93
N ILE A 77 -8.46 -18.41 5.37
CA ILE A 77 -7.29 -18.89 6.13
C ILE A 77 -6.11 -17.98 5.80
N SER A 78 -5.47 -17.40 6.83
CA SER A 78 -4.29 -16.55 6.65
C SER A 78 -3.03 -17.23 7.18
N LEU A 79 -2.05 -17.40 6.30
CA LEU A 79 -0.73 -17.95 6.62
C LEU A 79 0.42 -17.00 6.26
N ASP A 80 0.12 -15.82 5.72
CA ASP A 80 1.13 -14.85 5.30
C ASP A 80 2.00 -14.36 6.44
N GLN A 81 1.47 -14.28 7.65
CA GLN A 81 2.21 -13.92 8.87
C GLN A 81 3.45 -14.78 9.12
N TYR A 82 3.54 -15.96 8.54
CA TYR A 82 4.70 -16.84 8.65
C TYR A 82 5.71 -16.65 7.53
N THR A 83 5.41 -15.80 6.56
CA THR A 83 6.32 -15.47 5.46
C THR A 83 7.63 -14.89 6.00
N ARG A 84 8.77 -15.44 5.54
CA ARG A 84 10.13 -15.07 5.99
C ARG A 84 10.37 -15.25 7.50
N THR A 85 9.65 -16.16 8.12
CA THR A 85 9.89 -16.54 9.52
C THR A 85 10.39 -17.99 9.61
N PRO A 86 10.98 -18.45 10.74
CA PRO A 86 11.36 -19.85 10.91
C PRO A 86 10.18 -20.83 10.79
N GLN A 87 8.95 -20.35 10.97
CA GLN A 87 7.72 -21.13 10.88
C GLN A 87 7.22 -21.31 9.45
N GLU A 88 7.81 -20.64 8.46
CA GLU A 88 7.41 -20.72 7.04
C GLU A 88 7.34 -22.18 6.54
N LYS A 89 8.27 -23.02 6.97
CA LYS A 89 8.33 -24.45 6.61
C LYS A 89 7.10 -25.25 7.09
N PHE A 90 6.34 -24.75 8.05
CA PHE A 90 5.15 -25.41 8.61
C PHE A 90 3.85 -24.90 7.98
N LYS A 91 3.87 -23.97 7.06
CA LYS A 91 2.65 -23.41 6.44
C LYS A 91 1.71 -24.49 5.88
N LYS A 92 2.27 -25.50 5.23
CA LYS A 92 1.45 -26.65 4.73
C LYS A 92 0.74 -27.37 5.86
N GLN A 93 1.44 -27.64 6.94
CA GLN A 93 0.85 -28.29 8.13
C GLN A 93 -0.23 -27.41 8.74
N TYR A 94 0.02 -26.12 8.96
CA TYR A 94 -0.95 -25.17 9.51
C TYR A 94 -2.20 -25.04 8.61
N CYS A 95 -2.03 -25.11 7.29
CA CYS A 95 -3.16 -25.11 6.37
C CYS A 95 -4.02 -26.37 6.55
N LEU A 96 -3.40 -27.55 6.63
CA LEU A 96 -4.11 -28.81 6.82
C LEU A 96 -4.79 -28.89 8.19
N GLU A 97 -4.14 -28.43 9.24
CA GLU A 97 -4.72 -28.32 10.59
C GLU A 97 -5.95 -27.40 10.57
N ALA A 98 -5.84 -26.20 9.96
CA ALA A 98 -6.94 -25.28 9.86
C ALA A 98 -8.16 -25.91 9.11
N LEU A 99 -7.90 -26.62 8.01
CA LEU A 99 -8.97 -27.32 7.27
C LEU A 99 -9.60 -28.45 8.10
N SER A 100 -8.80 -29.19 8.88
CA SER A 100 -9.30 -30.24 9.77
C SER A 100 -10.15 -29.67 10.89
N ASP A 101 -9.70 -28.55 11.51
CA ASP A 101 -10.42 -27.86 12.58
C ASP A 101 -11.77 -27.30 12.07
N ILE A 102 -11.81 -26.76 10.85
CA ILE A 102 -13.05 -26.30 10.22
C ILE A 102 -14.05 -27.46 10.10
N VAL A 103 -13.61 -28.62 9.64
CA VAL A 103 -14.47 -29.80 9.50
C VAL A 103 -14.96 -30.30 10.85
N ALA A 104 -14.14 -30.18 11.90
CA ALA A 104 -14.45 -30.60 13.27
C ALA A 104 -15.21 -29.53 14.08
N ASP A 105 -15.52 -28.36 13.48
CA ASP A 105 -16.12 -27.20 14.15
C ASP A 105 -15.30 -26.71 15.36
N ASN A 106 -13.97 -26.77 15.22
CA ASN A 106 -13.02 -26.28 16.22
C ASN A 106 -12.54 -24.87 15.86
N GLU A 107 -12.25 -24.08 16.90
CA GLU A 107 -11.59 -22.78 16.71
C GLU A 107 -10.15 -22.94 16.22
N ASN A 108 -9.75 -22.14 15.22
CA ASN A 108 -8.37 -22.06 14.75
C ASN A 108 -7.99 -20.61 14.51
N LYS A 109 -6.85 -20.18 15.04
CA LYS A 109 -6.36 -18.79 14.97
C LYS A 109 -6.05 -18.28 13.57
N HIS A 110 -5.98 -19.16 12.59
CA HIS A 110 -5.72 -18.82 11.18
C HIS A 110 -7.00 -18.64 10.38
N VAL A 111 -8.13 -19.04 10.97
CA VAL A 111 -9.44 -19.08 10.32
C VAL A 111 -10.22 -17.83 10.65
N TYR A 112 -10.78 -17.21 9.61
CA TYR A 112 -11.68 -16.07 9.69
C TYR A 112 -12.97 -16.41 8.98
N LEU A 113 -14.09 -16.20 9.64
CA LEU A 113 -15.41 -16.45 9.09
C LEU A 113 -16.19 -15.14 9.07
N LEU A 114 -16.60 -14.67 7.90
CA LEU A 114 -17.36 -13.44 7.76
C LEU A 114 -18.17 -13.40 6.46
N PRO A 115 -19.31 -12.69 6.44
CA PRO A 115 -20.03 -12.41 5.21
C PRO A 115 -19.12 -11.68 4.21
N GLN A 116 -18.98 -12.21 2.97
CA GLN A 116 -18.10 -11.59 1.97
C GLN A 116 -18.47 -10.13 1.63
N ASP A 117 -19.72 -9.73 1.86
CA ASP A 117 -20.18 -8.36 1.61
C ASP A 117 -19.48 -7.35 2.52
N LYS A 118 -18.95 -7.77 3.68
CA LYS A 118 -18.13 -6.91 4.55
C LYS A 118 -16.84 -6.44 3.87
N LEU A 119 -16.33 -7.18 2.88
CA LEU A 119 -15.16 -6.76 2.10
C LEU A 119 -15.44 -5.54 1.20
N LYS A 120 -16.72 -5.22 0.95
CA LYS A 120 -17.13 -4.06 0.16
C LYS A 120 -17.05 -2.73 0.92
N ALA A 121 -16.87 -2.76 2.24
CA ALA A 121 -16.82 -1.56 3.07
C ALA A 121 -15.63 -0.64 2.77
N ILE A 122 -14.54 -1.21 2.26
CA ILE A 122 -13.32 -0.46 1.91
C ILE A 122 -13.35 -0.12 0.42
N LYS A 123 -13.00 1.13 0.08
CA LYS A 123 -12.91 1.59 -1.32
C LYS A 123 -12.05 0.65 -2.17
N SER A 124 -12.52 0.31 -3.37
CA SER A 124 -11.92 -0.66 -4.30
C SER A 124 -11.98 -2.13 -3.83
N TRP A 125 -12.70 -2.41 -2.77
CA TRP A 125 -13.04 -3.74 -2.25
C TRP A 125 -11.85 -4.69 -2.08
N PRO A 126 -10.77 -4.27 -1.40
CA PRO A 126 -9.66 -5.19 -1.14
C PRO A 126 -10.10 -6.33 -0.21
N PHE A 127 -9.50 -7.49 -0.37
CA PHE A 127 -9.82 -8.66 0.47
C PHE A 127 -9.14 -8.53 1.84
N ILE A 128 -9.59 -7.58 2.64
CA ILE A 128 -9.13 -7.34 4.01
C ILE A 128 -10.15 -7.94 4.98
N TYR A 129 -10.00 -9.24 5.26
CA TYR A 129 -10.94 -10.01 6.08
C TYR A 129 -10.54 -10.07 7.57
N TRP A 130 -9.30 -9.82 7.92
CA TRP A 130 -8.72 -9.99 9.27
C TRP A 130 -8.95 -8.81 10.24
N ILE A 131 -9.56 -7.73 9.80
CA ILE A 131 -9.85 -6.58 10.66
C ILE A 131 -11.18 -6.74 11.36
N SER A 132 -11.29 -6.19 12.58
CA SER A 132 -12.57 -6.14 13.32
C SER A 132 -13.62 -5.29 12.60
N ASP A 133 -14.89 -5.56 12.87
CA ASP A 133 -15.99 -4.77 12.31
C ASP A 133 -15.93 -3.32 12.78
N GLU A 134 -15.58 -3.05 14.05
CA GLU A 134 -15.37 -1.70 14.56
C GLU A 134 -14.29 -0.94 13.78
N PHE A 135 -13.19 -1.63 13.41
CA PHE A 135 -12.16 -1.01 12.58
C PHE A 135 -12.63 -0.81 11.14
N ARG A 136 -13.45 -1.73 10.62
CA ARG A 136 -14.04 -1.69 9.28
C ARG A 136 -14.97 -0.50 9.11
N GLU A 137 -15.78 -0.18 10.13
CA GLU A 137 -16.70 0.97 10.15
C GLU A 137 -15.97 2.30 9.97
N LYS A 138 -14.71 2.41 10.42
CA LYS A 138 -13.90 3.62 10.25
C LYS A 138 -13.64 3.98 8.78
N PHE A 139 -13.70 3.01 7.86
CA PHE A 139 -13.59 3.28 6.43
C PHE A 139 -14.84 3.94 5.82
N GLY A 140 -15.96 3.91 6.53
CA GLY A 140 -17.17 4.68 6.18
C GLY A 140 -17.09 6.17 6.57
N MET A 141 -16.09 6.55 7.39
CA MET A 141 -15.90 7.95 7.78
C MET A 141 -15.34 8.78 6.62
N PRO A 142 -15.53 10.10 6.65
CA PRO A 142 -14.92 10.99 5.66
C PRO A 142 -13.41 10.82 5.62
N SER A 143 -12.86 10.57 4.45
CA SER A 143 -11.41 10.45 4.25
C SER A 143 -10.73 11.82 4.29
N VAL A 144 -9.42 11.82 4.55
CA VAL A 144 -8.60 13.04 4.69
C VAL A 144 -8.65 13.92 3.45
N ASP A 145 -8.83 13.35 2.26
CA ASP A 145 -8.92 14.07 0.99
C ASP A 145 -10.15 14.98 0.87
N LYS A 146 -11.16 14.83 1.75
CA LYS A 146 -12.26 15.82 1.87
C LYS A 146 -11.82 17.14 2.49
N TYR A 147 -10.77 17.12 3.30
CA TYR A 147 -10.37 18.26 4.13
C TYR A 147 -9.05 18.88 3.65
N MET A 148 -8.20 18.11 2.97
CA MET A 148 -6.90 18.58 2.50
C MET A 148 -6.45 17.83 1.25
N ASN A 149 -5.58 18.46 0.46
CA ASN A 149 -4.98 17.84 -0.71
C ASN A 149 -3.88 16.87 -0.28
N VAL A 150 -4.09 15.57 -0.50
CA VAL A 150 -3.09 14.53 -0.24
C VAL A 150 -2.28 14.31 -1.51
N VAL A 151 -1.06 14.79 -1.52
CA VAL A 151 -0.22 14.83 -2.72
C VAL A 151 1.15 14.20 -2.47
N LYS A 152 1.77 13.75 -3.54
CA LYS A 152 3.15 13.29 -3.54
C LYS A 152 4.06 14.44 -3.92
N GLY A 153 5.10 14.66 -3.13
CA GLY A 153 6.09 15.70 -3.40
C GLY A 153 7.15 15.30 -4.42
N LEU A 154 8.25 16.04 -4.40
CA LEU A 154 9.36 15.90 -5.32
C LEU A 154 10.17 14.63 -5.06
N THR A 155 10.56 13.96 -6.15
CA THR A 155 11.53 12.86 -6.12
C THR A 155 12.77 13.27 -6.92
N THR A 156 13.93 13.31 -6.24
CA THR A 156 15.20 13.78 -6.83
C THR A 156 15.82 12.78 -7.80
N SER A 157 15.65 11.49 -7.55
CA SER A 157 16.33 10.35 -8.21
C SER A 157 17.85 10.32 -8.09
N ASP A 158 18.49 11.43 -7.74
CA ASP A 158 19.90 11.54 -7.42
C ASP A 158 20.10 12.51 -6.24
N ASN A 159 20.20 11.92 -5.05
CA ASN A 159 20.33 12.72 -3.83
C ASN A 159 21.70 13.40 -3.74
N ASN A 160 22.77 12.74 -4.19
CA ASN A 160 24.11 13.28 -4.09
C ASN A 160 24.29 14.52 -4.97
N ARG A 161 23.56 14.57 -6.07
CA ARG A 161 23.56 15.69 -7.00
C ARG A 161 22.73 16.86 -6.46
N PHE A 162 21.54 16.61 -5.97
CA PHE A 162 20.55 17.65 -5.69
C PHE A 162 20.40 18.01 -4.23
N LEU A 163 20.87 17.18 -3.28
CA LEU A 163 20.68 17.43 -1.86
C LEU A 163 22.00 17.71 -1.14
N ARG A 164 21.92 18.56 -0.11
CA ARG A 164 22.96 18.77 0.89
C ARG A 164 22.32 18.80 2.27
N PHE A 165 23.10 18.51 3.28
CA PHE A 165 22.70 18.82 4.63
C PHE A 165 22.83 20.30 4.91
N TRP A 166 22.00 20.83 5.79
CA TRP A 166 21.99 22.28 6.07
C TRP A 166 23.33 22.80 6.59
N TRP A 167 24.14 21.98 7.21
CA TRP A 167 25.47 22.35 7.73
C TRP A 167 26.59 22.29 6.68
N GLU A 168 26.33 21.79 5.50
CA GLU A 168 27.27 21.76 4.37
C GLU A 168 27.23 23.07 3.55
N ILE A 169 26.23 23.91 3.78
CA ILE A 169 25.99 25.14 3.01
C ILE A 169 26.02 26.35 3.94
N GLU A 170 26.73 27.38 3.53
CA GLU A 170 26.72 28.66 4.25
C GLU A 170 25.29 29.20 4.34
N LYS A 171 24.91 29.67 5.53
CA LYS A 171 23.55 30.16 5.80
C LYS A 171 23.11 31.28 4.85
N SER A 172 24.06 32.14 4.41
CA SER A 172 23.81 33.22 3.44
C SER A 172 23.28 32.72 2.09
N ASN A 173 23.60 31.47 1.71
CA ASN A 173 23.18 30.82 0.46
C ASN A 173 21.89 30.01 0.60
N VAL A 174 21.35 29.88 1.82
CA VAL A 174 20.09 29.20 2.09
C VAL A 174 18.95 30.20 2.04
N SER A 175 17.90 29.84 1.32
CA SER A 175 16.70 30.67 1.23
C SER A 175 15.90 30.60 2.54
N ASP A 176 15.51 31.79 3.01
CA ASP A 176 14.54 31.93 4.09
C ASP A 176 13.10 32.07 3.54
N SER A 177 12.98 32.72 2.37
CA SER A 177 11.71 32.80 1.60
C SER A 177 12.05 32.82 0.12
N TYR A 178 11.92 31.67 -0.54
CA TYR A 178 12.32 31.52 -1.95
C TYR A 178 11.60 32.49 -2.90
N LYS A 179 10.36 32.83 -2.60
CA LYS A 179 9.60 33.79 -3.40
C LYS A 179 10.17 35.22 -3.37
N GLU A 180 10.98 35.53 -2.37
CA GLU A 180 11.55 36.84 -2.16
C GLU A 180 13.03 36.89 -2.53
N ASP A 181 13.80 35.87 -2.16
CA ASP A 181 15.26 35.88 -2.24
C ASP A 181 15.85 35.08 -3.40
N HIS A 182 15.07 34.16 -3.97
CA HIS A 182 15.45 33.29 -5.09
C HIS A 182 16.82 32.60 -4.92
N LYS A 183 17.23 32.33 -3.69
CA LYS A 183 18.51 31.70 -3.41
C LYS A 183 18.49 30.25 -3.84
N LYS A 184 19.63 29.76 -4.27
CA LYS A 184 19.85 28.42 -4.82
C LYS A 184 19.38 27.29 -3.90
N TRP A 185 19.67 27.35 -2.59
CA TRP A 185 19.41 26.26 -1.66
C TRP A 185 18.14 26.52 -0.86
N VAL A 186 17.13 25.68 -1.08
CA VAL A 186 15.86 25.75 -0.36
C VAL A 186 15.73 24.59 0.62
N ARG A 187 14.96 24.79 1.68
CA ARG A 187 14.68 23.75 2.67
C ARG A 187 13.83 22.64 2.03
N TYR A 188 14.20 21.39 2.27
CA TYR A 188 13.54 20.22 1.69
C TYR A 188 13.24 19.20 2.76
N VAL A 189 11.99 18.72 2.80
CA VAL A 189 11.59 17.65 3.71
C VAL A 189 11.59 16.33 2.96
N LYS A 190 12.52 15.46 3.35
CA LYS A 190 12.62 14.11 2.84
C LYS A 190 12.07 13.12 3.87
N GLY A 191 11.53 11.99 3.40
CA GLY A 191 11.26 10.83 4.26
C GLY A 191 12.53 10.40 5.01
N GLY A 192 12.38 9.82 6.16
CA GLY A 192 13.51 9.45 7.04
C GLY A 192 13.03 8.63 8.24
N PRO A 193 13.80 8.60 9.32
CA PRO A 193 13.45 7.89 10.54
C PRO A 193 12.05 8.22 11.04
N PHE A 194 11.51 7.30 11.82
CA PHE A 194 10.22 7.51 12.46
C PHE A 194 10.30 8.66 13.47
N ASN A 195 9.69 9.79 13.14
CA ASN A 195 9.49 10.94 14.02
C ASN A 195 8.03 11.35 13.91
N LYS A 196 7.41 11.63 15.05
CA LYS A 196 6.07 12.20 15.13
C LYS A 196 6.14 13.68 15.43
N TRP A 197 5.23 14.39 14.83
CA TRP A 197 4.85 15.78 15.00
C TRP A 197 5.87 16.77 14.45
N TYR A 198 7.18 16.52 14.53
CA TYR A 198 8.24 17.41 14.02
C TYR A 198 9.51 16.60 13.71
N GLY A 199 10.29 17.00 12.69
CA GLY A 199 11.59 16.39 12.38
C GLY A 199 11.83 16.09 10.90
N ASN A 200 12.98 15.46 10.61
CA ASN A 200 13.45 15.14 9.26
C ASN A 200 13.67 16.38 8.35
N MET A 201 14.11 17.50 8.93
CA MET A 201 14.25 18.81 8.27
C MET A 201 15.72 19.21 8.08
N TRP A 202 16.60 18.27 7.89
CA TRP A 202 18.04 18.51 7.79
C TRP A 202 18.58 18.66 6.37
N THR A 203 17.73 18.54 5.35
CA THR A 203 18.15 18.59 3.95
C THR A 203 17.79 19.91 3.28
N LEU A 204 18.69 20.32 2.39
CA LEU A 204 18.51 21.41 1.43
C LEU A 204 18.48 20.83 0.02
N LEU A 205 17.67 21.41 -0.83
CA LEU A 205 17.53 21.06 -2.25
C LEU A 205 18.15 22.17 -3.11
N ASN A 206 18.92 21.78 -4.12
CA ASN A 206 19.32 22.70 -5.18
C ASN A 206 18.08 23.04 -6.04
N TRP A 207 17.58 24.25 -5.85
CA TRP A 207 16.40 24.80 -6.54
C TRP A 207 16.76 26.01 -7.40
N ASP A 208 18.01 26.10 -7.84
CA ASP A 208 18.50 27.20 -8.65
C ASP A 208 17.65 27.38 -9.92
N ASN A 209 17.35 28.63 -10.26
CA ASN A 209 16.50 28.98 -11.41
C ASN A 209 15.17 28.20 -11.42
N ASP A 210 14.42 28.25 -10.31
CA ASP A 210 13.14 27.53 -10.14
C ASP A 210 13.25 26.00 -10.35
N GLY A 211 14.41 25.44 -9.94
CA GLY A 211 14.66 24.02 -10.07
C GLY A 211 14.92 23.55 -11.51
N TYR A 212 15.46 24.42 -12.36
CA TYR A 212 15.71 24.11 -13.76
C TYR A 212 16.48 22.78 -13.93
N GLU A 213 17.58 22.63 -13.19
CA GLU A 213 18.43 21.43 -13.31
C GLU A 213 17.68 20.14 -12.99
N ILE A 214 16.93 20.12 -11.87
CA ILE A 214 16.19 18.93 -11.46
C ILE A 214 14.99 18.65 -12.37
N LYS A 215 14.37 19.66 -12.92
CA LYS A 215 13.25 19.52 -13.88
C LYS A 215 13.69 18.95 -15.23
N HIS A 216 14.95 19.13 -15.58
CA HIS A 216 15.52 18.66 -16.86
C HIS A 216 16.51 17.50 -16.69
N PHE A 217 16.55 16.89 -15.52
CA PHE A 217 17.46 15.77 -15.25
C PHE A 217 16.96 14.50 -15.95
N VAL A 218 17.66 14.12 -17.02
CA VAL A 218 17.32 12.99 -17.88
C VAL A 218 18.38 11.88 -17.79
N ASP A 219 18.01 10.67 -18.18
CA ASP A 219 18.91 9.56 -18.40
C ASP A 219 19.57 9.62 -19.78
N GLU A 220 20.43 8.66 -20.10
CA GLU A 220 21.14 8.54 -21.38
C GLU A 220 20.19 8.40 -22.58
N LYS A 221 18.94 8.01 -22.35
CA LYS A 221 17.90 7.88 -23.36
C LYS A 221 17.00 9.11 -23.47
N GLY A 222 17.33 10.19 -22.76
CA GLY A 222 16.53 11.41 -22.73
C GLY A 222 15.25 11.31 -21.89
N LYS A 223 15.07 10.24 -21.10
CA LYS A 223 13.90 10.09 -20.23
C LYS A 223 14.14 10.82 -18.91
N LEU A 224 13.15 11.61 -18.49
CA LEU A 224 13.19 12.34 -17.23
C LEU A 224 13.33 11.37 -16.03
N ARG A 225 14.34 11.58 -15.20
CA ARG A 225 14.64 10.78 -14.01
C ARG A 225 14.00 11.33 -12.76
N SER A 226 14.16 12.63 -12.52
CA SER A 226 13.52 13.31 -11.41
C SER A 226 12.01 13.47 -11.65
N ARG A 227 11.27 13.67 -10.57
CA ARG A 227 9.81 13.90 -10.65
C ARG A 227 9.42 15.03 -9.71
N PRO A 228 9.59 16.30 -10.11
CA PRO A 228 8.97 17.43 -9.44
C PRO A 228 7.46 17.36 -9.72
N GLN A 229 6.69 17.08 -8.69
CA GLN A 229 5.25 16.91 -8.78
C GLN A 229 4.56 17.87 -7.84
N ASN A 230 3.38 18.35 -8.23
CA ASN A 230 2.54 19.16 -7.37
C ASN A 230 3.22 20.44 -6.88
N GLU A 231 3.98 21.12 -7.75
CA GLU A 231 4.76 22.33 -7.44
C GLU A 231 3.91 23.47 -6.86
N GLN A 232 2.61 23.50 -7.17
CA GLN A 232 1.66 24.47 -6.62
C GLN A 232 1.52 24.39 -5.07
N TYR A 233 1.99 23.29 -4.47
CA TYR A 233 1.99 23.12 -3.01
C TYR A 233 3.37 23.33 -2.37
N TYR A 234 4.41 23.61 -3.16
CA TYR A 234 5.73 23.93 -2.61
C TYR A 234 5.68 25.25 -1.85
N PHE A 235 6.53 25.36 -0.84
CA PHE A 235 6.65 26.54 0.02
C PHE A 235 5.38 26.88 0.82
N ARG A 236 4.47 25.96 0.96
CA ARG A 236 3.24 26.10 1.76
C ARG A 236 3.33 25.31 3.05
N GLU A 237 2.64 25.80 4.05
CA GLU A 237 2.43 25.09 5.30
C GLU A 237 1.55 23.84 5.07
N GLY A 238 1.84 22.78 5.83
CA GLY A 238 1.08 21.54 5.70
C GLY A 238 1.49 20.45 6.69
N ILE A 239 1.16 19.22 6.31
CA ILE A 239 1.52 18.02 7.06
C ILE A 239 2.27 17.09 6.11
N THR A 240 3.41 16.57 6.53
CA THR A 240 4.14 15.54 5.81
C THR A 240 4.01 14.18 6.51
N TYR A 241 4.14 13.11 5.75
CA TYR A 241 4.23 11.77 6.30
C TYR A 241 5.20 10.91 5.48
N SER A 242 5.74 9.87 6.10
CA SER A 242 6.54 8.87 5.39
C SER A 242 5.63 7.80 4.82
N ALA A 243 5.66 7.61 3.51
CA ALA A 243 4.79 6.66 2.81
C ALA A 243 5.08 5.19 3.18
N ALA A 244 6.30 4.89 3.61
CA ALA A 244 6.72 3.57 4.05
C ALA A 244 7.42 3.67 5.41
N GLY A 245 7.05 2.79 6.34
CA GLY A 245 7.65 2.72 7.66
C GLY A 245 7.15 1.51 8.43
N SER A 246 8.02 0.87 9.19
CA SER A 246 7.70 -0.31 10.02
C SER A 246 7.06 0.02 11.37
N LYS A 247 7.10 1.30 11.78
CA LYS A 247 6.62 1.76 13.10
C LYS A 247 5.27 2.48 13.05
N GLY A 248 4.52 2.35 11.93
CA GLY A 248 3.24 3.01 11.72
C GLY A 248 3.35 4.43 11.15
N ALA A 249 2.22 5.12 11.09
CA ALA A 249 2.13 6.46 10.53
C ALA A 249 2.94 7.49 11.35
N SER A 250 3.73 8.30 10.67
CA SER A 250 4.52 9.38 11.27
C SER A 250 4.21 10.70 10.59
N PHE A 251 3.15 11.34 11.07
CA PHE A 251 2.77 12.67 10.60
C PHE A 251 3.63 13.74 11.27
N ARG A 252 4.04 14.74 10.49
CA ARG A 252 4.88 15.84 10.94
C ARG A 252 4.40 17.15 10.37
N TYR A 253 4.49 18.19 11.15
CA TYR A 253 4.28 19.55 10.70
C TYR A 253 5.27 19.93 9.60
N LEU A 254 4.79 20.52 8.53
CA LEU A 254 5.58 21.11 7.44
C LEU A 254 5.48 22.63 7.56
N PRO A 255 6.58 23.32 7.92
CA PRO A 255 6.58 24.77 7.92
C PRO A 255 6.46 25.36 6.52
N VAL A 256 6.05 26.61 6.44
CA VAL A 256 6.17 27.42 5.22
C VAL A 256 7.64 27.49 4.75
N ASN A 257 7.87 27.71 3.46
CA ASN A 257 9.20 27.82 2.82
C ASN A 257 9.98 26.48 2.72
N TYR A 258 9.28 25.35 2.76
CA TYR A 258 9.84 24.04 2.47
C TYR A 258 9.28 23.46 1.16
N ILE A 259 10.10 22.68 0.44
CA ILE A 259 9.67 21.74 -0.60
C ILE A 259 9.53 20.34 0.01
N ILE A 260 8.56 19.56 -0.47
CA ILE A 260 8.30 18.17 -0.06
C ILE A 260 8.52 17.21 -1.22
#